data_5e35dcdebb4362d0b19428ccabdf07bd
#
_entry.id   5e35dcdebb4362d0b19428ccabdf07bd
#
_cell.length_a   1.000
_cell.length_b   1.000
_cell.length_c   1.000
_cell.angle_alpha   90.00
_cell.angle_beta   90.00
_cell.angle_gamma   90.00
#
_symmetry.space_group_name_H-M   'P 1'
#
loop_
_entity.id
_entity.type
_entity.pdbx_description
1 polymer ?
#
loop_
_entity_poly.entity_id
_entity_poly.type
_entity_poly.pdbx_seq_one_letter_code
_entity_poly.pdbx_strand_id
1 'polypeptide(L)'
;MTRKSASTGLKRYAMPAWWPIPVKEHVWAPRPSPGPHSLERSMPLLIVLRDILKLAESAREAKYILKSGAVKVDGVVRKDYRFPVGLMDVIEIEKENLVFRLLPKPGKFLDLVPIPEHEKYFKLCRIENKRTVKGGHIQLNLHDGSNVLVRVSDPKNPVEDVYKTFDVIKISLPDRKILEHYTFEPGSLALVTSGRKIGRVGRIVEVKGGPMREYKIVTLEDGNERFDVGYLTVFVIGKESPALTLG
;
A
#
# COMPACT_ATOMS: atom_id res chain seq x y z
N MET A 1 28.87 15.59 -17.31
CA MET A 1 28.43 14.25 -16.82
C MET A 1 27.12 13.90 -17.49
N THR A 2 27.13 13.02 -18.49
CA THR A 2 25.95 12.51 -19.17
C THR A 2 25.14 11.64 -18.18
N ARG A 3 23.93 12.06 -17.81
CA ARG A 3 22.99 11.22 -17.06
C ARG A 3 22.75 9.95 -17.89
N LYS A 4 23.23 8.81 -17.42
CA LYS A 4 22.80 7.51 -17.99
C LYS A 4 21.29 7.49 -17.90
N SER A 5 20.60 7.48 -19.04
CA SER A 5 19.16 7.30 -19.11
C SER A 5 18.84 6.00 -18.37
N ALA A 6 17.99 6.07 -17.35
CA ALA A 6 17.58 4.89 -16.62
C ALA A 6 17.00 3.90 -17.66
N SER A 7 17.55 2.70 -17.72
CA SER A 7 17.07 1.65 -18.63
C SER A 7 15.55 1.52 -18.48
N THR A 8 14.81 1.69 -19.56
CA THR A 8 13.35 1.58 -19.59
C THR A 8 12.87 0.14 -19.48
N GLY A 9 13.76 -0.83 -19.65
CA GLY A 9 13.48 -2.26 -19.57
C GLY A 9 13.88 -2.86 -18.22
N LEU A 10 13.11 -3.83 -17.77
CA LEU A 10 13.41 -4.70 -16.64
C LEU A 10 13.51 -6.13 -17.18
N LYS A 11 14.64 -6.80 -16.98
CA LYS A 11 14.73 -8.22 -17.31
C LYS A 11 13.82 -9.04 -16.41
N ARG A 12 13.20 -10.08 -16.97
CA ARG A 12 12.27 -10.96 -16.23
C ARG A 12 12.90 -11.54 -14.96
N TYR A 13 14.18 -11.87 -14.98
CA TYR A 13 14.90 -12.38 -13.80
C TYR A 13 15.12 -11.34 -12.69
N ALA A 14 15.10 -10.05 -13.03
CA ALA A 14 15.30 -8.97 -12.07
C ALA A 14 13.97 -8.38 -11.55
N MET A 15 12.84 -8.89 -12.02
CA MET A 15 11.53 -8.46 -11.53
C MET A 15 11.17 -9.20 -10.24
N PRO A 16 10.30 -8.62 -9.40
CA PRO A 16 9.77 -9.30 -8.22
C PRO A 16 9.13 -10.65 -8.58
N ALA A 17 9.47 -11.70 -7.84
CA ALA A 17 9.02 -13.06 -8.14
C ALA A 17 7.49 -13.25 -8.03
N TRP A 18 6.84 -12.41 -7.24
CA TRP A 18 5.40 -12.47 -6.99
C TRP A 18 4.52 -11.88 -8.10
N TRP A 19 5.11 -11.21 -9.12
CA TRP A 19 4.33 -10.71 -10.26
C TRP A 19 3.77 -11.88 -11.07
N PRO A 20 2.49 -11.82 -11.49
CA PRO A 20 1.82 -12.91 -12.22
C PRO A 20 2.25 -12.95 -13.70
N ILE A 21 3.55 -12.96 -13.97
CA ILE A 21 4.12 -13.03 -15.32
C ILE A 21 4.93 -14.32 -15.44
N PRO A 22 4.67 -15.17 -16.44
CA PRO A 22 5.42 -16.40 -16.70
C PRO A 22 6.92 -16.17 -16.85
N VAL A 23 7.74 -17.08 -16.30
CA VAL A 23 9.21 -16.88 -16.24
C VAL A 23 9.89 -17.03 -17.59
N LYS A 24 9.38 -17.91 -18.46
CA LYS A 24 10.08 -18.36 -19.68
C LYS A 24 9.49 -17.83 -20.99
N GLU A 25 8.36 -17.10 -20.95
CA GLU A 25 7.70 -16.62 -22.17
C GLU A 25 8.33 -15.36 -22.73
N HIS A 26 8.76 -14.44 -21.86
CA HIS A 26 9.29 -13.14 -22.27
C HIS A 26 10.58 -12.78 -21.54
N VAL A 27 11.53 -12.19 -22.28
CA VAL A 27 12.81 -11.72 -21.73
C VAL A 27 12.62 -10.44 -20.90
N TRP A 28 11.63 -9.62 -21.23
CA TRP A 28 11.41 -8.30 -20.66
C TRP A 28 10.09 -8.22 -19.91
N ALA A 29 10.12 -7.54 -18.77
CA ALA A 29 8.95 -7.13 -18.02
C ALA A 29 8.82 -5.58 -18.03
N PRO A 30 7.61 -5.03 -17.88
CA PRO A 30 7.43 -3.60 -17.78
C PRO A 30 8.06 -3.09 -16.48
N ARG A 31 8.99 -2.13 -16.59
CA ARG A 31 9.62 -1.50 -15.43
C ARG A 31 8.69 -0.41 -14.90
N PRO A 32 8.35 -0.38 -13.58
CA PRO A 32 7.63 0.72 -12.99
C PRO A 32 8.35 2.04 -13.17
N SER A 33 7.60 3.10 -13.39
CA SER A 33 8.09 4.49 -13.29
C SER A 33 8.38 4.82 -11.82
N PRO A 34 9.26 5.79 -11.53
CA PRO A 34 9.35 6.35 -10.18
C PRO A 34 7.97 6.85 -9.72
N GLY A 35 7.58 6.48 -8.51
CA GLY A 35 6.24 6.78 -8.01
C GLY A 35 6.07 6.45 -6.51
N PRO A 36 4.85 6.23 -6.06
CA PRO A 36 4.50 6.08 -4.65
C PRO A 36 5.12 4.85 -3.97
N HIS A 37 5.37 3.80 -4.72
CA HIS A 37 5.85 2.53 -4.16
C HIS A 37 7.18 2.10 -4.79
N SER A 38 8.01 1.38 -4.01
CA SER A 38 9.24 0.79 -4.50
C SER A 38 8.97 -0.36 -5.47
N LEU A 39 9.95 -0.70 -6.33
CA LEU A 39 9.85 -1.81 -7.27
C LEU A 39 9.45 -3.13 -6.62
N GLU A 40 10.00 -3.43 -5.45
CA GLU A 40 9.79 -4.71 -4.77
C GLU A 40 8.38 -4.85 -4.18
N ARG A 41 7.72 -3.71 -3.89
CA ARG A 41 6.41 -3.65 -3.23
C ARG A 41 5.30 -3.13 -4.13
N SER A 42 5.53 -3.05 -5.43
CA SER A 42 4.56 -2.56 -6.40
C SER A 42 4.54 -3.37 -7.67
N MET A 43 3.50 -3.18 -8.46
CA MET A 43 3.42 -3.65 -9.83
C MET A 43 2.95 -2.54 -10.76
N PRO A 44 3.36 -2.51 -12.05
CA PRO A 44 2.86 -1.54 -13.01
C PRO A 44 1.37 -1.74 -13.31
N LEU A 45 0.63 -0.66 -13.55
CA LEU A 45 -0.77 -0.71 -13.97
C LEU A 45 -1.03 -1.59 -15.20
N LEU A 46 -0.05 -1.70 -16.10
CA LEU A 46 -0.15 -2.60 -17.26
C LEU A 46 -0.38 -4.05 -16.84
N ILE A 47 0.35 -4.53 -15.83
CA ILE A 47 0.21 -5.90 -15.32
C ILE A 47 -1.16 -6.09 -14.68
N VAL A 48 -1.64 -5.09 -13.93
CA VAL A 48 -2.97 -5.15 -13.31
C VAL A 48 -4.05 -5.34 -14.37
N LEU A 49 -4.04 -4.54 -15.43
CA LEU A 49 -5.08 -4.59 -16.46
C LEU A 49 -4.99 -5.82 -17.35
N ARG A 50 -3.77 -6.24 -17.73
CA ARG A 50 -3.59 -7.33 -18.68
C ARG A 50 -3.56 -8.70 -18.00
N ASP A 51 -2.74 -8.83 -16.94
CA ASP A 51 -2.41 -10.16 -16.39
C ASP A 51 -3.34 -10.56 -15.24
N ILE A 52 -3.85 -9.60 -14.46
CA ILE A 52 -4.75 -9.90 -13.32
C ILE A 52 -6.20 -9.75 -13.71
N LEU A 53 -6.62 -8.57 -14.17
CA LEU A 53 -8.02 -8.29 -14.51
C LEU A 53 -8.43 -8.84 -15.88
N LYS A 54 -7.44 -9.12 -16.76
CA LYS A 54 -7.67 -9.60 -18.13
C LYS A 54 -8.61 -8.69 -18.97
N LEU A 55 -8.58 -7.39 -18.69
CA LEU A 55 -9.34 -6.37 -19.43
C LEU A 55 -8.67 -5.97 -20.75
N ALA A 56 -7.44 -6.42 -20.94
CA ALA A 56 -6.67 -6.22 -22.16
C ALA A 56 -5.92 -7.51 -22.49
N GLU A 57 -5.95 -7.94 -23.74
CA GLU A 57 -5.20 -9.10 -24.21
C GLU A 57 -3.74 -8.73 -24.50
N SER A 58 -3.49 -7.49 -24.88
CA SER A 58 -2.18 -7.01 -25.26
C SER A 58 -1.73 -5.77 -24.48
N ALA A 59 -0.40 -5.56 -24.43
CA ALA A 59 0.15 -4.33 -23.85
C ALA A 59 -0.28 -3.05 -24.60
N ARG A 60 -0.60 -3.16 -25.92
CA ARG A 60 -1.08 -2.05 -26.73
C ARG A 60 -2.48 -1.64 -26.31
N GLU A 61 -3.34 -2.59 -26.09
CA GLU A 61 -4.71 -2.40 -25.64
C GLU A 61 -4.76 -1.83 -24.21
N ALA A 62 -3.98 -2.39 -23.27
CA ALA A 62 -3.86 -1.84 -21.92
C ALA A 62 -3.42 -0.37 -21.93
N LYS A 63 -2.45 -0.01 -22.79
CA LYS A 63 -2.03 1.38 -22.97
C LYS A 63 -3.14 2.26 -23.55
N TYR A 64 -3.97 1.74 -24.45
CA TYR A 64 -5.11 2.47 -25.00
C TYR A 64 -6.16 2.76 -23.93
N ILE A 65 -6.51 1.74 -23.11
CA ILE A 65 -7.44 1.89 -21.98
C ILE A 65 -6.93 2.97 -21.00
N LEU A 66 -5.64 2.94 -20.65
CA LEU A 66 -5.06 3.94 -19.75
C LEU A 66 -5.04 5.34 -20.36
N LYS A 67 -4.70 5.46 -21.65
CA LYS A 67 -4.67 6.76 -22.34
C LYS A 67 -6.06 7.39 -22.46
N SER A 68 -7.13 6.59 -22.57
CA SER A 68 -8.50 7.10 -22.59
C SER A 68 -8.94 7.73 -21.26
N GLY A 69 -8.16 7.53 -20.17
CA GLY A 69 -8.47 8.07 -18.85
C GLY A 69 -9.47 7.24 -18.05
N ALA A 70 -9.78 6.02 -18.49
CA ALA A 70 -10.77 5.15 -17.87
C ALA A 70 -10.36 4.56 -16.52
N VAL A 71 -9.10 4.72 -16.11
CA VAL A 71 -8.55 4.14 -14.89
C VAL A 71 -8.09 5.23 -13.93
N LYS A 72 -8.57 5.16 -12.70
CA LYS A 72 -8.12 6.00 -11.59
C LYS A 72 -7.37 5.16 -10.56
N VAL A 73 -6.36 5.76 -9.95
CA VAL A 73 -5.68 5.21 -8.78
C VAL A 73 -5.76 6.25 -7.69
N ASP A 74 -6.29 5.85 -6.53
CA ASP A 74 -6.52 6.75 -5.39
C ASP A 74 -7.32 8.02 -5.78
N GLY A 75 -8.35 7.85 -6.61
CA GLY A 75 -9.22 8.94 -7.10
C GLY A 75 -8.59 9.81 -8.21
N VAL A 76 -7.36 9.54 -8.64
CA VAL A 76 -6.64 10.33 -9.66
C VAL A 76 -6.48 9.54 -10.94
N VAL A 77 -6.87 10.11 -12.09
CA VAL A 77 -6.70 9.48 -13.42
C VAL A 77 -5.23 9.24 -13.71
N ARG A 78 -4.85 7.98 -14.00
CA ARG A 78 -3.49 7.59 -14.34
C ARG A 78 -3.41 7.09 -15.78
N LYS A 79 -2.60 7.78 -16.60
CA LYS A 79 -2.39 7.47 -18.02
C LYS A 79 -1.07 6.74 -18.29
N ASP A 80 -0.16 6.70 -17.31
CA ASP A 80 1.11 5.99 -17.44
C ASP A 80 0.92 4.50 -17.12
N TYR A 81 1.17 3.66 -18.11
CA TYR A 81 1.08 2.19 -17.99
C TYR A 81 2.13 1.61 -17.04
N ARG A 82 3.19 2.36 -16.73
CA ARG A 82 4.25 2.00 -15.79
C ARG A 82 4.02 2.53 -14.39
N PHE A 83 2.89 3.20 -14.15
CA PHE A 83 2.58 3.73 -12.80
C PHE A 83 2.58 2.58 -11.78
N PRO A 84 3.42 2.67 -10.70
CA PRO A 84 3.49 1.62 -9.68
C PRO A 84 2.27 1.69 -8.78
N VAL A 85 1.56 0.59 -8.65
CA VAL A 85 0.47 0.41 -7.68
C VAL A 85 0.90 -0.61 -6.63
N GLY A 86 0.56 -0.35 -5.38
CA GLY A 86 1.02 -1.11 -4.23
C GLY A 86 -0.04 -1.35 -3.17
N LEU A 87 0.42 -1.67 -1.97
CA LEU A 87 -0.43 -1.99 -0.83
C LEU A 87 -1.43 -0.87 -0.52
N MET A 88 -2.69 -1.24 -0.32
CA MET A 88 -3.83 -0.37 -0.01
C MET A 88 -4.28 0.56 -1.13
N ASP A 89 -3.61 0.62 -2.29
CA ASP A 89 -4.06 1.46 -3.40
C ASP A 89 -5.44 1.03 -3.90
N VAL A 90 -6.27 2.03 -4.20
CA VAL A 90 -7.61 1.84 -4.74
C VAL A 90 -7.57 2.08 -6.26
N ILE A 91 -7.98 1.08 -7.03
CA ILE A 91 -8.05 1.14 -8.48
C ILE A 91 -9.51 1.15 -8.89
N GLU A 92 -9.92 2.19 -9.60
CA GLU A 92 -11.27 2.36 -10.13
C GLU A 92 -11.24 2.30 -11.66
N ILE A 93 -12.15 1.50 -12.24
CA ILE A 93 -12.35 1.36 -13.69
C ILE A 93 -13.74 1.88 -14.02
N GLU A 94 -13.80 3.14 -14.47
CA GLU A 94 -15.05 3.86 -14.64
C GLU A 94 -16.02 3.18 -15.62
N LYS A 95 -15.51 2.63 -16.73
CA LYS A 95 -16.34 2.03 -17.77
C LYS A 95 -17.14 0.81 -17.30
N GLU A 96 -16.61 0.09 -16.33
CA GLU A 96 -17.19 -1.16 -15.83
C GLU A 96 -17.78 -1.01 -14.43
N ASN A 97 -17.69 0.17 -13.83
CA ASN A 97 -18.08 0.45 -12.44
C ASN A 97 -17.42 -0.52 -11.44
N LEU A 98 -16.17 -0.91 -11.73
CA LEU A 98 -15.42 -1.82 -10.89
C LEU A 98 -14.44 -1.04 -10.02
N VAL A 99 -14.42 -1.39 -8.74
CA VAL A 99 -13.48 -0.81 -7.77
C VAL A 99 -12.76 -1.94 -7.05
N PHE A 100 -11.43 -1.84 -7.01
CA PHE A 100 -10.56 -2.83 -6.39
C PHE A 100 -9.60 -2.16 -5.42
N ARG A 101 -9.22 -2.90 -4.40
CA ARG A 101 -8.13 -2.54 -3.50
C ARG A 101 -7.03 -3.60 -3.56
N LEU A 102 -5.78 -3.16 -3.56
CA LEU A 102 -4.62 -4.05 -3.50
C LEU A 102 -4.34 -4.45 -2.06
N LEU A 103 -4.56 -5.72 -1.76
CA LEU A 103 -4.36 -6.30 -0.43
C LEU A 103 -3.47 -7.55 -0.52
N PRO A 104 -2.69 -7.85 0.53
CA PRO A 104 -1.99 -9.11 0.63
C PRO A 104 -2.99 -10.25 0.88
N LYS A 105 -2.83 -11.37 0.19
CA LYS A 105 -3.61 -12.59 0.40
C LYS A 105 -2.70 -13.77 0.73
N PRO A 106 -3.19 -14.82 1.40
CA PRO A 106 -2.43 -16.03 1.62
C PRO A 106 -1.86 -16.58 0.32
N GLY A 107 -0.53 -16.77 0.26
CA GLY A 107 0.16 -17.24 -0.94
C GLY A 107 0.42 -16.20 -2.04
N LYS A 108 -0.12 -14.98 -1.92
CA LYS A 108 0.11 -13.88 -2.86
C LYS A 108 0.56 -12.62 -2.12
N PHE A 109 1.62 -11.99 -2.60
CA PHE A 109 2.13 -10.75 -1.98
C PHE A 109 1.13 -9.60 -2.09
N LEU A 110 0.51 -9.43 -3.25
CA LEU A 110 -0.59 -8.49 -3.49
C LEU A 110 -1.59 -9.13 -4.46
N ASP A 111 -2.87 -8.94 -4.16
CA ASP A 111 -3.98 -9.34 -5.02
C ASP A 111 -5.04 -8.23 -5.06
N LEU A 112 -5.88 -8.25 -6.08
CA LEU A 112 -6.98 -7.32 -6.24
C LEU A 112 -8.22 -7.87 -5.52
N VAL A 113 -8.69 -7.12 -4.56
CA VAL A 113 -9.93 -7.41 -3.83
C VAL A 113 -11.00 -6.45 -4.31
N PRO A 114 -12.14 -6.93 -4.83
CA PRO A 114 -13.27 -6.08 -5.13
C PRO A 114 -13.80 -5.46 -3.84
N ILE A 115 -14.04 -4.16 -3.85
CA ILE A 115 -14.55 -3.41 -2.72
C ILE A 115 -15.86 -2.71 -3.07
N PRO A 116 -16.72 -2.47 -2.07
CA PRO A 116 -17.95 -1.70 -2.28
C PRO A 116 -17.62 -0.24 -2.64
N GLU A 117 -18.53 0.38 -3.37
CA GLU A 117 -18.31 1.73 -3.94
C GLU A 117 -18.00 2.80 -2.88
N HIS A 118 -18.58 2.70 -1.69
CA HIS A 118 -18.33 3.65 -0.61
C HIS A 118 -16.90 3.59 -0.08
N GLU A 119 -16.18 2.48 -0.25
CA GLU A 119 -14.80 2.33 0.17
C GLU A 119 -13.78 2.99 -0.78
N LYS A 120 -14.18 3.41 -1.98
CA LYS A 120 -13.29 4.07 -2.93
C LYS A 120 -12.79 5.44 -2.47
N TYR A 121 -13.49 6.05 -1.53
CA TYR A 121 -13.21 7.41 -1.07
C TYR A 121 -12.20 7.48 0.08
N PHE A 122 -11.68 6.36 0.55
CA PHE A 122 -10.69 6.35 1.60
C PHE A 122 -9.63 5.25 1.42
N LYS A 123 -8.49 5.48 2.06
CA LYS A 123 -7.35 4.57 2.08
C LYS A 123 -6.73 4.52 3.48
N LEU A 124 -6.26 3.35 3.89
CA LEU A 124 -5.46 3.22 5.10
C LEU A 124 -3.98 3.41 4.77
N CYS A 125 -3.31 4.27 5.52
CA CYS A 125 -1.90 4.56 5.34
C CYS A 125 -1.14 4.42 6.65
N ARG A 126 -0.08 3.60 6.66
CA ARG A 126 0.82 3.46 7.81
C ARG A 126 1.82 4.61 7.83
N ILE A 127 2.04 5.17 9.01
CA ILE A 127 3.04 6.20 9.26
C ILE A 127 4.41 5.52 9.37
N GLU A 128 5.27 5.74 8.36
CA GLU A 128 6.63 5.19 8.36
C GLU A 128 7.59 6.07 9.14
N ASN A 129 7.44 7.38 9.01
CA ASN A 129 8.30 8.35 9.68
C ASN A 129 7.53 9.62 10.03
N LYS A 130 8.02 10.33 11.01
CA LYS A 130 7.51 11.62 11.47
C LYS A 130 8.67 12.60 11.60
N ARG A 131 8.51 13.80 11.05
CA ARG A 131 9.52 14.85 11.16
C ARG A 131 8.88 16.22 11.38
N THR A 132 9.54 17.04 12.19
CA THR A 132 9.18 18.43 12.36
C THR A 132 9.66 19.24 11.15
N VAL A 133 8.82 20.11 10.63
CA VAL A 133 9.10 21.01 9.51
C VAL A 133 9.06 22.48 9.95
N LYS A 134 9.40 23.40 9.03
CA LYS A 134 9.41 24.84 9.28
C LYS A 134 8.07 25.30 9.90
N GLY A 135 8.16 26.08 10.97
CA GLY A 135 7.00 26.55 11.73
C GLY A 135 6.57 25.63 12.87
N GLY A 136 7.34 24.55 13.17
CA GLY A 136 7.00 23.61 14.23
C GLY A 136 5.90 22.61 13.87
N HIS A 137 5.42 22.64 12.63
CA HIS A 137 4.42 21.70 12.13
C HIS A 137 4.99 20.29 11.98
N ILE A 138 4.14 19.28 12.00
CA ILE A 138 4.54 17.89 11.94
C ILE A 138 4.18 17.30 10.57
N GLN A 139 5.18 16.75 9.88
CA GLN A 139 4.98 16.01 8.65
C GLN A 139 5.00 14.52 8.93
N LEU A 140 3.92 13.85 8.58
CA LEU A 140 3.79 12.39 8.61
C LEU A 140 4.14 11.85 7.22
N ASN A 141 5.15 11.00 7.15
CA ASN A 141 5.54 10.31 5.91
C ASN A 141 4.87 8.95 5.89
N LEU A 142 4.09 8.67 4.86
CA LEU A 142 3.27 7.48 4.75
C LEU A 142 3.95 6.39 3.90
N HIS A 143 3.49 5.16 4.05
CA HIS A 143 4.03 3.98 3.36
C HIS A 143 3.91 4.04 1.82
N ASP A 144 2.99 4.84 1.30
CA ASP A 144 2.77 5.10 -0.12
C ASP A 144 3.61 6.28 -0.65
N GLY A 145 4.61 6.75 0.13
CA GLY A 145 5.46 7.88 -0.22
C GLY A 145 4.77 9.24 -0.16
N SER A 146 3.48 9.29 0.17
CA SER A 146 2.78 10.55 0.37
C SER A 146 3.07 11.13 1.75
N ASN A 147 2.82 12.44 1.89
CA ASN A 147 3.03 13.16 3.13
C ASN A 147 1.76 13.89 3.54
N VAL A 148 1.48 13.87 4.83
CA VAL A 148 0.39 14.65 5.43
C VAL A 148 0.97 15.63 6.44
N LEU A 149 0.56 16.89 6.35
CA LEU A 149 1.00 17.94 7.25
C LEU A 149 -0.04 18.13 8.36
N VAL A 150 0.38 17.90 9.59
CA VAL A 150 -0.39 18.24 10.79
C VAL A 150 0.06 19.64 11.25
N ARG A 151 -0.86 20.58 11.19
CA ARG A 151 -0.57 21.96 11.65
C ARG A 151 -0.64 21.99 13.16
N VAL A 152 0.43 22.48 13.77
CA VAL A 152 0.55 22.63 15.23
C VAL A 152 0.34 24.10 15.57
N SER A 153 -0.47 24.35 16.58
CA SER A 153 -0.78 25.71 17.05
C SER A 153 0.36 26.29 17.88
N ASP A 154 0.93 25.52 18.79
CA ASP A 154 2.08 25.90 19.61
C ASP A 154 3.26 24.95 19.37
N PRO A 155 4.34 25.43 18.70
CA PRO A 155 5.54 24.63 18.45
C PRO A 155 6.25 24.10 19.71
N LYS A 156 6.07 24.75 20.86
CA LYS A 156 6.70 24.36 22.12
C LYS A 156 5.93 23.25 22.85
N ASN A 157 4.60 23.22 22.65
CA ASN A 157 3.73 22.23 23.26
C ASN A 157 2.71 21.69 22.23
N PRO A 158 3.13 20.79 21.32
CA PRO A 158 2.29 20.34 20.22
C PRO A 158 1.21 19.38 20.71
N VAL A 159 0.04 19.88 21.07
CA VAL A 159 -1.13 19.08 21.53
C VAL A 159 -1.66 18.20 20.39
N GLU A 160 -1.52 18.66 19.14
CA GLU A 160 -1.97 17.95 17.94
C GLU A 160 -1.07 16.76 17.57
N ASP A 161 0.05 16.56 18.29
CA ASP A 161 1.00 15.48 18.05
C ASP A 161 0.61 14.17 18.73
N VAL A 162 -0.52 13.60 18.33
CA VAL A 162 -1.01 12.30 18.82
C VAL A 162 -0.50 11.09 18.03
N TYR A 163 0.15 11.33 16.90
CA TYR A 163 0.54 10.30 15.94
C TYR A 163 1.90 9.69 16.25
N LYS A 164 1.97 8.36 16.27
CA LYS A 164 3.21 7.60 16.44
C LYS A 164 3.60 6.92 15.13
N THR A 165 4.87 6.56 14.99
CA THR A 165 5.32 5.72 13.88
C THR A 165 4.72 4.32 14.00
N PHE A 166 4.34 3.71 12.88
CA PHE A 166 3.59 2.46 12.74
C PHE A 166 2.10 2.55 13.04
N ASP A 167 1.61 3.66 13.58
CA ASP A 167 0.17 3.89 13.56
C ASP A 167 -0.34 3.96 12.12
N VAL A 168 -1.60 3.68 11.95
CA VAL A 168 -2.29 3.76 10.66
C VAL A 168 -3.32 4.88 10.71
N ILE A 169 -3.36 5.69 9.67
CA ILE A 169 -4.36 6.72 9.48
C ILE A 169 -5.26 6.39 8.30
N LYS A 170 -6.54 6.63 8.45
CA LYS A 170 -7.52 6.59 7.38
C LYS A 170 -7.56 7.96 6.73
N ILE A 171 -7.24 8.03 5.47
CA ILE A 171 -7.22 9.28 4.70
C ILE A 171 -8.31 9.28 3.65
N SER A 172 -8.90 10.47 3.39
CA SER A 172 -9.84 10.66 2.27
C SER A 172 -9.10 10.68 0.93
N LEU A 173 -9.74 10.19 -0.10
CA LEU A 173 -9.27 10.25 -1.48
C LEU A 173 -10.21 11.16 -2.30
N PRO A 174 -9.70 12.04 -3.17
CA PRO A 174 -8.28 12.32 -3.45
C PRO A 174 -7.61 13.33 -2.50
N ASP A 175 -8.35 14.00 -1.61
CA ASP A 175 -7.92 15.18 -0.82
C ASP A 175 -6.86 14.89 0.24
N ARG A 176 -6.71 13.63 0.66
CA ARG A 176 -5.75 13.16 1.68
C ARG A 176 -5.92 13.79 3.06
N LYS A 177 -7.16 14.09 3.45
CA LYS A 177 -7.48 14.54 4.81
C LYS A 177 -7.53 13.35 5.75
N ILE A 178 -7.02 13.50 6.97
CA ILE A 178 -7.11 12.47 8.00
C ILE A 178 -8.57 12.37 8.47
N LEU A 179 -9.14 11.18 8.38
CA LEU A 179 -10.50 10.86 8.85
C LEU A 179 -10.47 10.18 10.22
N GLU A 180 -9.62 9.16 10.38
CA GLU A 180 -9.51 8.35 11.57
C GLU A 180 -8.04 7.98 11.84
N HIS A 181 -7.73 7.62 13.09
CA HIS A 181 -6.42 7.20 13.53
C HIS A 181 -6.52 5.88 14.30
N TYR A 182 -5.71 4.91 13.90
CA TYR A 182 -5.60 3.59 14.51
C TYR A 182 -4.21 3.43 15.12
N THR A 183 -4.15 3.32 16.44
CA THR A 183 -2.89 3.17 17.17
C THR A 183 -2.33 1.76 17.05
N PHE A 184 -1.01 1.64 16.98
CA PHE A 184 -0.32 0.36 17.03
C PHE A 184 -0.12 -0.06 18.49
N GLU A 185 -1.17 -0.65 19.08
CA GLU A 185 -1.23 -1.05 20.50
C GLU A 185 -1.82 -2.47 20.66
N PRO A 186 -1.54 -3.16 21.76
CA PRO A 186 -2.22 -4.43 22.06
C PRO A 186 -3.72 -4.26 22.01
N GLY A 187 -4.41 -5.25 21.43
CA GLY A 187 -5.86 -5.21 21.18
C GLY A 187 -6.27 -4.72 19.79
N SER A 188 -5.41 -3.98 19.08
CA SER A 188 -5.69 -3.53 17.71
C SER A 188 -5.66 -4.71 16.73
N LEU A 189 -6.55 -4.65 15.73
CA LEU A 189 -6.61 -5.64 14.65
C LEU A 189 -5.56 -5.32 13.58
N ALA A 190 -4.80 -6.32 13.17
CA ALA A 190 -3.69 -6.15 12.24
C ALA A 190 -3.69 -7.19 11.13
N LEU A 191 -3.20 -6.77 9.96
CA LEU A 191 -3.00 -7.56 8.77
C LEU A 191 -1.49 -7.79 8.55
N VAL A 192 -1.09 -9.01 8.21
CA VAL A 192 0.30 -9.34 7.88
C VAL A 192 0.56 -9.05 6.40
N THR A 193 1.49 -8.13 6.12
CA THR A 193 1.76 -7.64 4.76
C THR A 193 2.88 -8.37 4.02
N SER A 194 3.69 -9.17 4.73
CA SER A 194 4.78 -9.94 4.10
C SER A 194 5.21 -11.13 4.95
N GLY A 195 6.01 -12.04 4.38
CA GLY A 195 6.52 -13.23 5.06
C GLY A 195 5.62 -14.46 4.87
N ARG A 196 5.93 -15.53 5.63
CA ARG A 196 5.22 -16.83 5.49
C ARG A 196 3.74 -16.76 5.87
N LYS A 197 3.36 -15.79 6.70
CA LYS A 197 2.00 -15.61 7.24
C LYS A 197 1.26 -14.44 6.59
N ILE A 198 1.70 -14.07 5.38
CA ILE A 198 1.11 -12.99 4.60
C ILE A 198 -0.40 -13.18 4.42
N GLY A 199 -1.17 -12.09 4.52
CA GLY A 199 -2.61 -12.09 4.36
C GLY A 199 -3.40 -12.57 5.59
N ARG A 200 -2.72 -13.09 6.64
CA ARG A 200 -3.42 -13.42 7.90
C ARG A 200 -3.75 -12.15 8.67
N VAL A 201 -4.88 -12.20 9.33
CA VAL A 201 -5.38 -11.15 10.22
C VAL A 201 -5.36 -11.67 11.65
N GLY A 202 -5.04 -10.81 12.60
CA GLY A 202 -5.08 -11.17 14.02
C GLY A 202 -5.02 -9.94 14.91
N ARG A 203 -5.39 -10.09 16.17
CA ARG A 203 -5.25 -9.05 17.19
C ARG A 203 -3.83 -9.01 17.72
N ILE A 204 -3.30 -7.83 17.90
CA ILE A 204 -2.00 -7.64 18.55
C ILE A 204 -2.13 -7.99 20.03
N VAL A 205 -1.38 -9.00 20.47
CA VAL A 205 -1.34 -9.41 21.88
C VAL A 205 -0.17 -8.74 22.57
N GLU A 206 1.02 -8.87 21.99
CA GLU A 206 2.25 -8.41 22.60
C GLU A 206 3.28 -8.01 21.54
N VAL A 207 4.13 -7.05 21.88
CA VAL A 207 5.29 -6.65 21.08
C VAL A 207 6.56 -6.98 21.88
N LYS A 208 7.36 -7.95 21.39
CA LYS A 208 8.59 -8.40 22.01
C LYS A 208 9.81 -7.87 21.25
N GLY A 209 10.92 -7.70 21.96
CA GLY A 209 12.21 -7.43 21.35
C GLY A 209 12.87 -6.13 21.79
N GLY A 210 14.10 -5.93 21.28
CA GLY A 210 14.99 -4.83 21.63
C GLY A 210 14.62 -3.46 21.05
N PRO A 211 15.51 -2.48 21.15
CA PRO A 211 15.25 -1.11 20.71
C PRO A 211 15.14 -0.98 19.18
N MET A 212 15.80 -1.85 18.41
CA MET A 212 15.77 -1.81 16.95
C MET A 212 14.50 -2.47 16.42
N ARG A 213 13.79 -1.76 15.51
CA ARG A 213 12.52 -2.22 14.92
C ARG A 213 12.63 -3.55 14.16
N GLU A 214 13.77 -3.79 13.52
CA GLU A 214 14.04 -4.99 12.72
C GLU A 214 14.03 -6.28 13.54
N TYR A 215 14.39 -6.18 14.82
CA TYR A 215 14.44 -7.31 15.75
C TYR A 215 13.18 -7.46 16.61
N LYS A 216 12.20 -6.56 16.45
CA LYS A 216 10.93 -6.67 17.18
C LYS A 216 10.05 -7.72 16.53
N ILE A 217 9.42 -8.50 17.38
CA ILE A 217 8.43 -9.53 17.02
C ILE A 217 7.11 -9.12 17.62
N VAL A 218 6.05 -9.28 16.84
CA VAL A 218 4.66 -9.04 17.26
C VAL A 218 3.95 -10.37 17.31
N THR A 219 3.40 -10.68 18.47
CA THR A 219 2.52 -11.85 18.63
C THR A 219 1.10 -11.43 18.28
N LEU A 220 0.54 -12.06 17.26
CA LEU A 220 -0.84 -11.89 16.82
C LEU A 220 -1.67 -13.09 17.25
N GLU A 221 -2.95 -12.87 17.55
CA GLU A 221 -3.93 -13.89 17.89
C GLU A 221 -5.09 -13.85 16.89
N ASP A 222 -5.35 -15.00 16.29
CA ASP A 222 -6.45 -15.22 15.36
C ASP A 222 -7.33 -16.33 15.92
N GLY A 223 -8.40 -15.97 16.61
CA GLY A 223 -9.23 -16.91 17.34
C GLY A 223 -8.44 -17.63 18.45
N ASN A 224 -8.15 -18.93 18.25
CA ASN A 224 -7.41 -19.75 19.24
C ASN A 224 -5.92 -19.92 18.91
N GLU A 225 -5.46 -19.44 17.75
CA GLU A 225 -4.08 -19.60 17.32
C GLU A 225 -3.26 -18.32 17.56
N ARG A 226 -2.16 -18.45 18.29
CA ARG A 226 -1.18 -17.38 18.44
C ARG A 226 0.00 -17.61 17.50
N PHE A 227 0.44 -16.53 16.87
CA PHE A 227 1.55 -16.61 15.95
C PHE A 227 2.41 -15.35 15.95
N ASP A 228 3.70 -15.55 15.76
CA ASP A 228 4.68 -14.47 15.76
C ASP A 228 4.97 -14.00 14.33
N VAL A 229 5.10 -12.68 14.16
CA VAL A 229 5.45 -12.02 12.91
C VAL A 229 6.44 -10.87 13.17
N GLY A 230 7.23 -10.52 12.16
CA GLY A 230 8.13 -9.38 12.26
C GLY A 230 7.37 -8.06 12.39
N TYR A 231 7.80 -7.15 13.23
CA TYR A 231 7.20 -5.85 13.49
C TYR A 231 6.95 -5.04 12.21
N LEU A 232 7.92 -5.05 11.27
CA LEU A 232 7.82 -4.30 10.02
C LEU A 232 6.73 -4.83 9.07
N THR A 233 6.27 -6.07 9.28
CA THR A 233 5.29 -6.73 8.42
C THR A 233 3.85 -6.53 8.87
N VAL A 234 3.66 -5.90 10.03
CA VAL A 234 2.34 -5.69 10.63
C VAL A 234 1.74 -4.36 10.15
N PHE A 235 0.47 -4.39 9.80
CA PHE A 235 -0.30 -3.25 9.36
C PHE A 235 -1.64 -3.22 10.09
N VAL A 236 -1.87 -2.21 10.93
CA VAL A 236 -3.13 -2.09 11.69
C VAL A 236 -4.28 -1.75 10.73
N ILE A 237 -5.39 -2.47 10.84
CA ILE A 237 -6.56 -2.31 9.96
C ILE A 237 -7.83 -1.92 10.70
N GLY A 238 -7.78 -1.82 12.02
CA GLY A 238 -8.92 -1.44 12.85
C GLY A 238 -8.68 -1.70 14.34
N LYS A 239 -9.68 -1.45 15.15
CA LYS A 239 -9.67 -1.80 16.58
C LYS A 239 -10.41 -3.10 16.83
N GLU A 240 -11.74 -3.07 16.85
CA GLU A 240 -12.58 -4.23 17.09
C GLU A 240 -12.95 -4.99 15.83
N SER A 241 -13.20 -4.25 14.76
CA SER A 241 -13.52 -4.74 13.42
C SER A 241 -12.58 -4.14 12.38
N PRO A 242 -12.39 -4.81 11.23
CA PRO A 242 -11.60 -4.24 10.15
C PRO A 242 -12.31 -3.00 9.59
N ALA A 243 -11.56 -1.92 9.37
CA ALA A 243 -12.07 -0.67 8.80
C ALA A 243 -12.26 -0.73 7.28
N LEU A 244 -11.99 -1.87 6.66
CA LEU A 244 -12.08 -2.11 5.22
C LEU A 244 -12.45 -3.56 4.93
N THR A 245 -12.96 -3.81 3.72
CA THR A 245 -13.25 -5.16 3.23
C THR A 245 -11.93 -5.88 2.90
N LEU A 246 -11.76 -7.09 3.44
CA LEU A 246 -10.55 -7.90 3.28
C LEU A 246 -10.64 -8.95 2.15
N GLY A 247 -11.84 -9.29 1.70
CA GLY A 247 -12.12 -10.25 0.63
C GLY A 247 -12.11 -11.69 1.09
#